data_72607f41db72ceab4c3531738e75fe6c
#
_entry.id   72607f41db72ceab4c3531738e75fe6c
#
_cell.length_a   1.000
_cell.length_b   1.000
_cell.length_c   1.000
_cell.angle_alpha   90.00
_cell.angle_beta   90.00
_cell.angle_gamma   90.00
#
_symmetry.space_group_name_H-M   'P 1'
#
loop_
_entity.id
_entity.type
_entity.pdbx_description
1 polymer ?
#
loop_
_entity_poly.entity_id
_entity_poly.type
_entity_poly.pdbx_seq_one_letter_code
_entity_poly.pdbx_strand_id
1 'polypeptide(L)'
;MLTRKQRVGRRKAQLQNEQEKKQAIAAGWRMVLSAINDSMVIASAALHDEFGFGETRTNRFLDRFGVLFEACIQEDMLDVENIETELKKEGIKCIDAHKYEFCKIEKEGK
;
A
#
# COMPACT_ATOMS: atom_id res chain seq x y z
N MET A 1 -16.60 -32.81 28.85
CA MET A 1 -16.68 -33.37 27.48
C MET A 1 -17.76 -32.65 26.70
N LEU A 2 -17.44 -32.18 25.50
CA LEU A 2 -18.43 -31.50 24.67
C LEU A 2 -19.37 -32.51 24.00
N THR A 3 -20.66 -32.18 23.96
CA THR A 3 -21.64 -32.98 23.21
C THR A 3 -21.36 -32.85 21.70
N ARG A 4 -21.90 -33.78 20.93
CA ARG A 4 -21.78 -33.74 19.46
C ARG A 4 -22.32 -32.43 18.88
N LYS A 5 -23.43 -31.93 19.43
CA LYS A 5 -24.06 -30.68 19.04
C LYS A 5 -23.16 -29.48 19.32
N GLN A 6 -22.48 -29.46 20.46
CA GLN A 6 -21.54 -28.41 20.82
C GLN A 6 -20.27 -28.41 19.95
N ARG A 7 -19.78 -29.60 19.59
CA ARG A 7 -18.62 -29.74 18.70
C ARG A 7 -18.91 -29.23 17.28
N VAL A 8 -20.10 -29.54 16.77
CA VAL A 8 -20.53 -29.05 15.45
C VAL A 8 -20.69 -27.53 15.46
N GLY A 9 -21.25 -26.96 16.53
CA GLY A 9 -21.39 -25.52 16.66
C GLY A 9 -20.05 -24.79 16.71
N ARG A 10 -19.06 -25.34 17.44
CA ARG A 10 -17.70 -24.79 17.50
C ARG A 10 -17.01 -24.82 16.14
N ARG A 11 -17.14 -25.92 15.41
CA ARG A 11 -16.54 -26.04 14.08
C ARG A 11 -17.12 -25.04 13.10
N LYS A 12 -18.44 -24.83 13.13
CA LYS A 12 -19.09 -23.80 12.29
C LYS A 12 -18.63 -22.40 12.64
N ALA A 13 -18.52 -22.08 13.94
CA ALA A 13 -18.05 -20.80 14.41
C ALA A 13 -16.60 -20.53 13.98
N GLN A 14 -15.72 -21.54 14.04
CA GLN A 14 -14.34 -21.42 13.58
C GLN A 14 -14.23 -21.15 12.09
N LEU A 15 -15.01 -21.89 11.29
CA LEU A 15 -15.03 -21.69 9.83
C LEU A 15 -15.52 -20.31 9.45
N GLN A 16 -16.54 -19.80 10.14
CA GLN A 16 -17.07 -18.46 9.92
C GLN A 16 -16.04 -17.39 10.27
N ASN A 17 -15.33 -17.53 11.40
CA ASN A 17 -14.27 -16.62 11.81
C ASN A 17 -13.13 -16.60 10.80
N GLU A 18 -12.73 -17.75 10.27
CA GLU A 18 -11.69 -17.84 9.25
C GLU A 18 -12.09 -17.13 7.96
N GLN A 19 -13.35 -17.29 7.54
CA GLN A 19 -13.87 -16.59 6.38
C GLN A 19 -13.90 -15.08 6.58
N GLU A 20 -14.36 -14.61 7.75
CA GLU A 20 -14.38 -13.20 8.10
C GLU A 20 -12.98 -12.61 8.10
N LYS A 21 -11.99 -13.31 8.64
CA LYS A 21 -10.59 -12.90 8.61
C LYS A 21 -10.06 -12.78 7.19
N LYS A 22 -10.34 -13.75 6.34
CA LYS A 22 -9.93 -13.73 4.93
C LYS A 22 -10.55 -12.55 4.19
N GLN A 23 -11.83 -12.28 4.44
CA GLN A 23 -12.53 -11.15 3.83
C GLN A 23 -11.94 -9.81 4.29
N ALA A 24 -11.63 -9.69 5.59
CA ALA A 24 -11.02 -8.48 6.15
C ALA A 24 -9.63 -8.22 5.56
N ILE A 25 -8.82 -9.27 5.41
CA ILE A 25 -7.50 -9.19 4.79
C ILE A 25 -7.62 -8.76 3.32
N ALA A 26 -8.54 -9.39 2.58
CA ALA A 26 -8.78 -9.04 1.18
C ALA A 26 -9.25 -7.59 1.01
N ALA A 27 -10.13 -7.12 1.90
CA ALA A 27 -10.59 -5.72 1.91
C ALA A 27 -9.43 -4.76 2.18
N GLY A 28 -8.55 -5.09 3.14
CA GLY A 28 -7.37 -4.31 3.45
C GLY A 28 -6.42 -4.21 2.25
N TRP A 29 -6.17 -5.32 1.56
CA TRP A 29 -5.34 -5.34 0.36
C TRP A 29 -5.94 -4.51 -0.77
N ARG A 30 -7.25 -4.56 -0.96
CA ARG A 30 -7.93 -3.72 -1.97
C ARG A 30 -7.74 -2.24 -1.69
N MET A 31 -7.84 -1.83 -0.42
CA MET A 31 -7.61 -0.43 -0.01
C MET A 31 -6.16 -0.01 -0.29
N VAL A 32 -5.20 -0.85 0.05
CA VAL A 32 -3.78 -0.57 -0.20
C VAL A 32 -3.51 -0.44 -1.69
N LEU A 33 -4.00 -1.38 -2.50
CA LEU A 33 -3.82 -1.36 -3.95
C LEU A 33 -4.49 -0.13 -4.59
N SER A 34 -5.66 0.26 -4.10
CA SER A 34 -6.34 1.47 -4.55
C SER A 34 -5.52 2.72 -4.25
N ALA A 35 -4.97 2.83 -3.04
CA ALA A 35 -4.13 3.95 -2.64
C ALA A 35 -2.85 4.03 -3.49
N ILE A 36 -2.24 2.89 -3.79
CA ILE A 36 -1.05 2.81 -4.65
C ILE A 36 -1.40 3.27 -6.07
N ASN A 37 -2.51 2.78 -6.61
CA ASN A 37 -2.97 3.18 -7.95
C ASN A 37 -3.22 4.68 -8.03
N ASP A 38 -3.93 5.25 -7.04
CA ASP A 38 -4.19 6.67 -6.98
C ASP A 38 -2.90 7.49 -6.89
N SER A 39 -1.93 7.02 -6.10
CA SER A 39 -0.62 7.65 -5.98
C SER A 39 0.13 7.65 -7.31
N MET A 40 0.05 6.57 -8.07
CA MET A 40 0.67 6.46 -9.40
C MET A 40 0.01 7.42 -10.40
N VAL A 41 -1.30 7.55 -10.35
CA VAL A 41 -2.05 8.50 -11.20
C VAL A 41 -1.61 9.94 -10.88
N ILE A 42 -1.55 10.29 -9.60
CA ILE A 42 -1.13 11.62 -9.16
C ILE A 42 0.32 11.90 -9.56
N ALA A 43 1.22 10.93 -9.38
CA ALA A 43 2.61 11.06 -9.79
C ALA A 43 2.73 11.26 -11.30
N SER A 44 1.96 10.53 -12.09
CA SER A 44 1.93 10.67 -13.55
C SER A 44 1.45 12.07 -13.95
N ALA A 45 0.43 12.58 -13.30
CA ALA A 45 -0.07 13.94 -13.53
C ALA A 45 0.99 14.99 -13.20
N ALA A 46 1.69 14.82 -12.07
CA ALA A 46 2.76 15.72 -11.66
C ALA A 46 3.92 15.74 -12.67
N LEU A 47 4.32 14.58 -13.17
CA LEU A 47 5.36 14.47 -14.19
C LEU A 47 4.96 15.16 -15.49
N HIS A 48 3.70 15.01 -15.87
CA HIS A 48 3.18 15.66 -17.07
C HIS A 48 3.15 17.18 -16.91
N ASP A 49 2.60 17.66 -15.80
CA ASP A 49 2.42 19.10 -15.57
C ASP A 49 3.74 19.84 -15.35
N GLU A 50 4.65 19.26 -14.55
CA GLU A 50 5.89 19.93 -14.18
C GLU A 50 7.01 19.74 -15.20
N PHE A 51 7.11 18.56 -15.79
CA PHE A 51 8.22 18.21 -16.69
C PHE A 51 7.81 17.99 -18.13
N GLY A 52 6.52 18.10 -18.46
CA GLY A 52 6.03 17.88 -19.80
C GLY A 52 6.15 16.43 -20.30
N PHE A 53 6.15 15.47 -19.37
CA PHE A 53 6.24 14.06 -19.76
C PHE A 53 5.02 13.63 -20.57
N GLY A 54 5.26 13.10 -21.78
CA GLY A 54 4.22 12.49 -22.58
C GLY A 54 4.09 10.99 -22.32
N GLU A 55 3.40 10.31 -23.22
CA GLU A 55 3.10 8.87 -23.10
C GLU A 55 4.36 8.02 -22.88
N THR A 56 5.38 8.20 -23.71
CA THR A 56 6.59 7.37 -23.68
C THR A 56 7.34 7.48 -22.35
N ARG A 57 7.56 8.70 -21.88
CA ARG A 57 8.30 8.94 -20.64
C ARG A 57 7.51 8.52 -19.41
N THR A 58 6.22 8.80 -19.40
CA THR A 58 5.34 8.41 -18.28
C THR A 58 5.26 6.90 -18.19
N ASN A 59 5.10 6.20 -19.30
CA ASN A 59 5.06 4.74 -19.29
C ASN A 59 6.38 4.13 -18.84
N ARG A 60 7.51 4.71 -19.24
CA ARG A 60 8.83 4.27 -18.72
C ARG A 60 8.95 4.44 -17.22
N PHE A 61 8.46 5.54 -16.69
CA PHE A 61 8.42 5.79 -15.24
C PHE A 61 7.56 4.74 -14.54
N LEU A 62 6.37 4.46 -15.04
CA LEU A 62 5.46 3.48 -14.45
C LEU A 62 6.03 2.07 -14.50
N ASP A 63 6.67 1.69 -15.59
CA ASP A 63 7.35 0.39 -15.71
C ASP A 63 8.46 0.26 -14.68
N ARG A 64 9.26 1.30 -14.51
CA ARG A 64 10.34 1.30 -13.52
C ARG A 64 9.81 1.27 -12.09
N PHE A 65 8.73 2.00 -11.85
CA PHE A 65 8.03 1.96 -10.55
C PHE A 65 7.58 0.54 -10.23
N GLY A 66 6.97 -0.15 -11.20
CA GLY A 66 6.51 -1.52 -11.02
C GLY A 66 7.64 -2.48 -10.65
N VAL A 67 8.78 -2.36 -11.34
CA VAL A 67 9.97 -3.21 -11.07
C VAL A 67 10.49 -2.98 -9.64
N LEU A 68 10.62 -1.73 -9.23
CA LEU A 68 11.11 -1.39 -7.89
C LEU A 68 10.10 -1.79 -6.81
N PHE A 69 8.82 -1.57 -7.05
CA PHE A 69 7.75 -1.96 -6.13
C PHE A 69 7.76 -3.47 -5.89
N GLU A 70 7.83 -4.24 -6.96
CA GLU A 70 7.86 -5.71 -6.87
C GLU A 70 9.08 -6.18 -6.08
N ALA A 71 10.25 -5.62 -6.35
CA ALA A 71 11.47 -5.97 -5.65
C ALA A 71 11.41 -5.63 -4.15
N CYS A 72 10.78 -4.50 -3.78
CA CYS A 72 10.67 -4.08 -2.38
C CYS A 72 9.62 -4.85 -1.60
N ILE A 73 8.47 -5.10 -2.22
CA ILE A 73 7.28 -5.56 -1.50
C ILE A 73 7.09 -7.08 -1.64
N GLN A 74 7.28 -7.63 -2.83
CA GLN A 74 7.02 -9.04 -3.08
C GLN A 74 8.24 -9.91 -2.91
N GLU A 75 9.38 -9.47 -3.40
CA GLU A 75 10.61 -10.27 -3.42
C GLU A 75 11.54 -9.99 -2.26
N ASP A 76 11.27 -8.93 -1.50
CA ASP A 76 12.09 -8.50 -0.36
C ASP A 76 13.60 -8.36 -0.72
N MET A 77 13.88 -8.03 -1.97
CA MET A 77 15.25 -7.86 -2.48
C MET A 77 15.81 -6.47 -2.22
N LEU A 78 14.93 -5.47 -2.08
CA LEU A 78 15.30 -4.10 -1.81
C LEU A 78 14.62 -3.61 -0.54
N ASP A 79 15.31 -2.74 0.19
CA ASP A 79 14.80 -2.11 1.40
C ASP A 79 14.44 -0.66 1.11
N VAL A 80 13.16 -0.32 1.30
CA VAL A 80 12.64 1.03 1.09
C VAL A 80 13.41 2.06 1.93
N GLU A 81 13.76 1.73 3.17
CA GLU A 81 14.52 2.64 4.04
C GLU A 81 15.90 2.95 3.48
N ASN A 82 16.57 1.96 2.90
CA ASN A 82 17.86 2.16 2.25
C ASN A 82 17.74 3.03 1.01
N ILE A 83 16.71 2.83 0.20
CA ILE A 83 16.43 3.66 -0.97
C ILE A 83 16.20 5.11 -0.55
N GLU A 84 15.38 5.33 0.48
CA GLU A 84 15.10 6.65 1.03
C GLU A 84 16.38 7.34 1.50
N THR A 85 17.25 6.62 2.21
CA THR A 85 18.53 7.12 2.70
C THR A 85 19.42 7.57 1.53
N GLU A 86 19.51 6.77 0.48
CA GLU A 86 20.31 7.10 -0.70
C GLU A 86 19.76 8.32 -1.43
N LEU A 87 18.45 8.44 -1.57
CA LEU A 87 17.80 9.59 -2.20
C LEU A 87 18.05 10.87 -1.40
N LYS A 88 17.98 10.79 -0.07
CA LYS A 88 18.25 11.94 0.81
C LYS A 88 19.69 12.41 0.69
N LYS A 89 20.66 11.52 0.51
CA LYS A 89 22.06 11.87 0.27
C LYS A 89 22.24 12.68 -1.01
N GLU A 90 21.40 12.48 -2.00
CA GLU A 90 21.39 13.24 -3.24
C GLU A 90 20.58 14.54 -3.17
N GLY A 91 20.04 14.85 -1.99
CA GLY A 91 19.24 16.07 -1.77
C GLY A 91 17.78 15.92 -2.16
N ILE A 92 17.32 14.70 -2.44
CA ILE A 92 15.93 14.44 -2.80
C ILE A 92 15.08 14.34 -1.55
N LYS A 93 14.06 15.18 -1.44
CA LYS A 93 13.15 15.19 -0.31
C LYS A 93 12.00 14.22 -0.57
N CYS A 94 12.00 13.12 0.15
CA CYS A 94 10.90 12.17 0.10
C CYS A 94 9.66 12.74 0.78
N ILE A 95 8.49 12.40 0.27
CA ILE A 95 7.22 12.84 0.85
C ILE A 95 7.05 12.20 2.22
N ASP A 96 6.67 13.02 3.20
CA ASP A 96 6.26 12.57 4.52
C ASP A 96 4.74 12.69 4.62
N ALA A 97 4.06 11.57 4.51
CA ALA A 97 2.59 11.52 4.54
C ALA A 97 2.02 12.01 5.88
N HIS A 98 2.81 11.95 6.96
CA HIS A 98 2.37 12.42 8.28
C HIS A 98 2.21 13.94 8.37
N LYS A 99 2.71 14.68 7.39
CA LYS A 99 2.54 16.13 7.32
C LYS A 99 1.20 16.56 6.74
N TYR A 100 0.44 15.64 6.15
CA TYR A 100 -0.83 15.97 5.53
C TYR A 100 -1.96 16.05 6.55
N GLU A 101 -2.98 16.86 6.23
CA GLU A 101 -4.06 17.20 7.15
C GLU A 101 -4.88 16.01 7.65
N PHE A 102 -5.04 14.97 6.84
CA PHE A 102 -5.78 13.80 7.28
C PHE A 102 -5.16 13.12 8.50
N CYS A 103 -3.84 13.20 8.65
CA CYS A 103 -3.13 12.73 9.85
C CYS A 103 -3.31 13.68 11.03
N LYS A 104 -3.43 14.99 10.77
CA LYS A 104 -3.66 16.01 11.81
C LYS A 104 -5.07 15.92 12.39
N ILE A 105 -6.07 15.58 11.57
CA ILE A 105 -7.46 15.41 12.00
C ILE A 105 -7.57 14.32 13.06
N GLU A 106 -6.88 13.20 12.91
CA GLU A 106 -6.84 12.13 13.90
C GLU A 106 -6.30 12.62 15.26
N LYS A 107 -5.31 13.50 15.25
CA LYS A 107 -4.72 14.06 16.47
C LYS A 107 -5.64 15.09 17.12
N GLU A 108 -6.38 15.86 16.36
CA GLU A 108 -7.30 16.88 16.85
C GLU A 108 -8.62 16.29 17.35
N GLY A 109 -9.03 15.13 16.86
CA GLY A 109 -10.25 14.45 17.24
C GLY A 109 -10.23 13.75 18.60
N LYS A 110 -9.19 13.98 19.39
CA LYS A 110 -9.09 13.41 20.75
C LYS A 110 -9.60 14.39 21.81
#